data_5fc8fa71deed8434bb4da406683a5c30
#
_entry.id   5fc8fa71deed8434bb4da406683a5c30
#
_cell.length_a   1.000
_cell.length_b   1.000
_cell.length_c   1.000
_cell.angle_alpha   90.00
_cell.angle_beta   90.00
_cell.angle_gamma   90.00
#
_symmetry.space_group_name_H-M   'P 1'
#
loop_
_entity.id
_entity.type
_entity.pdbx_description
1 polymer ?
#
loop_
_entity_poly.entity_id
_entity_poly.type
_entity_poly.pdbx_seq_one_letter_code
_entity_poly.pdbx_strand_id
1 'polypeptide(L)'
;MSKSDDELAEVQRAHWQQTYGDHPGMYGEEPSEPAVRAAAVFGATGAREVLELGAGHGRDALYFARQGFSVLATDFSPVGLEQLSEAAAAQGVAVRVATAVHDVREPLPLRDASVDAVFAHMLLCMALSTQEIHALVAEVRRVLRPGGVFVYTVRHTGDAHYQAGTGHGDDIWEHGGFAVHFFPRDLVDALARSWTLDEVAAFEEGGLPRRLWRITQTAPR
;
A
#
# COMPACT_ATOMS: atom_id res chain seq x y z
N MET A 1 14.88 25.02 -4.03
CA MET A 1 13.62 25.03 -4.81
C MET A 1 12.99 23.66 -4.59
N SER A 2 11.74 23.62 -4.13
CA SER A 2 10.99 22.35 -4.05
C SER A 2 10.79 21.81 -5.46
N LYS A 3 10.91 20.49 -5.65
CA LYS A 3 10.56 19.81 -6.88
C LYS A 3 9.03 19.93 -7.08
N SER A 4 8.54 19.94 -8.32
CA SER A 4 7.11 19.74 -8.56
C SER A 4 6.69 18.33 -8.14
N ASP A 5 5.40 18.10 -7.91
CA ASP A 5 4.89 16.77 -7.53
C ASP A 5 5.25 15.71 -8.60
N ASP A 6 5.16 16.06 -9.88
CA ASP A 6 5.56 15.18 -10.99
C ASP A 6 7.05 14.86 -10.99
N GLU A 7 7.92 15.85 -10.74
CA GLU A 7 9.37 15.64 -10.64
C GLU A 7 9.73 14.75 -9.44
N LEU A 8 9.05 14.95 -8.30
CA LEU A 8 9.25 14.12 -7.11
C LEU A 8 8.81 12.68 -7.38
N ALA A 9 7.64 12.51 -8.02
CA ALA A 9 7.10 11.22 -8.40
C ALA A 9 8.07 10.42 -9.28
N GLU A 10 8.63 11.05 -10.33
CA GLU A 10 9.56 10.40 -11.24
C GLU A 10 10.87 10.01 -10.55
N VAL A 11 11.41 10.88 -9.69
CA VAL A 11 12.61 10.58 -8.89
C VAL A 11 12.35 9.39 -7.96
N GLN A 12 11.20 9.35 -7.28
CA GLN A 12 10.85 8.24 -6.38
C GLN A 12 10.63 6.95 -7.16
N ARG A 13 10.01 6.99 -8.34
CA ARG A 13 9.84 5.84 -9.22
C ARG A 13 11.22 5.24 -9.60
N ALA A 14 12.14 6.07 -10.08
CA ALA A 14 13.49 5.63 -10.44
C ALA A 14 14.24 5.03 -9.24
N HIS A 15 14.10 5.66 -8.07
CA HIS A 15 14.74 5.21 -6.83
C HIS A 15 14.24 3.82 -6.39
N TRP A 16 12.93 3.59 -6.37
CA TRP A 16 12.37 2.29 -6.02
C TRP A 16 12.69 1.20 -7.04
N GLN A 17 12.64 1.53 -8.34
CA GLN A 17 13.03 0.62 -9.40
C GLN A 17 14.46 0.12 -9.21
N GLN A 18 15.40 1.04 -8.92
CA GLN A 18 16.79 0.71 -8.64
C GLN A 18 16.89 -0.10 -7.34
N THR A 19 16.19 0.28 -6.30
CA THR A 19 16.21 -0.40 -5.00
C THR A 19 15.80 -1.88 -5.11
N TYR A 20 14.72 -2.18 -5.85
CA TYR A 20 14.32 -3.58 -6.10
C TYR A 20 15.32 -4.35 -6.95
N GLY A 21 15.98 -3.68 -7.91
CA GLY A 21 17.04 -4.29 -8.71
C GLY A 21 18.29 -4.63 -7.91
N ASP A 22 18.73 -3.69 -7.06
CA ASP A 22 19.96 -3.82 -6.27
C ASP A 22 19.80 -4.72 -5.04
N HIS A 23 18.58 -4.84 -4.52
CA HIS A 23 18.26 -5.57 -3.28
C HIS A 23 17.07 -6.51 -3.43
N PRO A 24 17.18 -7.59 -4.25
CA PRO A 24 16.11 -8.58 -4.40
C PRO A 24 15.71 -9.16 -3.04
N GLY A 25 14.40 -9.24 -2.77
CA GLY A 25 13.90 -9.81 -1.52
C GLY A 25 14.21 -8.99 -0.25
N MET A 26 14.48 -7.70 -0.37
CA MET A 26 14.94 -6.82 0.73
C MET A 26 14.05 -6.81 1.97
N TYR A 27 12.78 -7.15 1.83
CA TYR A 27 11.83 -7.23 2.95
C TYR A 27 11.65 -8.64 3.50
N GLY A 28 12.41 -9.63 2.97
CA GLY A 28 12.31 -11.03 3.38
C GLY A 28 11.07 -11.73 2.82
N GLU A 29 10.85 -12.98 3.28
CA GLU A 29 9.75 -13.82 2.82
C GLU A 29 8.56 -13.85 3.79
N GLU A 30 8.81 -13.48 5.05
CA GLU A 30 7.76 -13.44 6.06
C GLU A 30 6.79 -12.27 5.80
N PRO A 31 5.47 -12.49 5.95
CA PRO A 31 4.50 -11.43 5.77
C PRO A 31 4.68 -10.31 6.79
N SER A 32 4.26 -9.11 6.43
CA SER A 32 4.14 -8.03 7.40
C SER A 32 3.08 -8.37 8.46
N GLU A 33 3.26 -7.85 9.69
CA GLU A 33 2.23 -7.99 10.73
C GLU A 33 0.89 -7.41 10.26
N PRO A 34 0.84 -6.24 9.60
CA PRO A 34 -0.39 -5.74 8.99
C PRO A 34 -1.07 -6.70 8.01
N ALA A 35 -0.30 -7.43 7.18
CA ALA A 35 -0.88 -8.40 6.26
C ALA A 35 -1.49 -9.60 7.00
N VAL A 36 -0.86 -10.07 8.07
CA VAL A 36 -1.42 -11.14 8.91
C VAL A 36 -2.76 -10.71 9.53
N ARG A 37 -2.85 -9.49 10.03
CA ARG A 37 -4.10 -8.92 10.55
C ARG A 37 -5.15 -8.75 9.45
N ALA A 38 -4.75 -8.20 8.30
CA ALA A 38 -5.64 -8.02 7.16
C ALA A 38 -6.24 -9.35 6.70
N ALA A 39 -5.43 -10.41 6.59
CA ALA A 39 -5.92 -11.74 6.21
C ALA A 39 -6.99 -12.26 7.17
N ALA A 40 -6.84 -12.05 8.48
CA ALA A 40 -7.84 -12.44 9.46
C ALA A 40 -9.17 -11.67 9.28
N VAL A 41 -9.09 -10.35 9.04
CA VAL A 41 -10.28 -9.52 8.76
C VAL A 41 -10.94 -9.95 7.45
N PHE A 42 -10.18 -10.14 6.38
CA PHE A 42 -10.67 -10.57 5.07
C PHE A 42 -11.36 -11.94 5.16
N GLY A 43 -10.74 -12.89 5.87
CA GLY A 43 -11.35 -14.21 6.11
C GLY A 43 -12.66 -14.13 6.88
N ALA A 44 -12.73 -13.28 7.91
CA ALA A 44 -13.95 -13.08 8.71
C ALA A 44 -15.10 -12.46 7.90
N THR A 45 -14.81 -11.63 6.88
CA THR A 45 -15.82 -11.06 5.98
C THR A 45 -16.18 -11.97 4.80
N GLY A 46 -15.47 -13.10 4.63
CA GLY A 46 -15.68 -14.03 3.52
C GLY A 46 -15.10 -13.53 2.19
N ALA A 47 -14.16 -12.58 2.24
CA ALA A 47 -13.47 -12.08 1.06
C ALA A 47 -12.71 -13.21 0.32
N ARG A 48 -12.64 -13.10 -1.00
CA ARG A 48 -11.93 -14.03 -1.88
C ARG A 48 -11.00 -13.33 -2.83
N GLU A 49 -11.42 -12.19 -3.37
CA GLU A 49 -10.68 -11.37 -4.34
C GLU A 49 -10.03 -10.21 -3.61
N VAL A 50 -8.71 -10.22 -3.52
CA VAL A 50 -7.90 -9.19 -2.86
C VAL A 50 -7.11 -8.41 -3.91
N LEU A 51 -7.18 -7.08 -3.86
CA LEU A 51 -6.27 -6.19 -4.56
C LEU A 51 -5.18 -5.72 -3.60
N GLU A 52 -3.93 -5.95 -3.96
CA GLU A 52 -2.79 -5.34 -3.26
C GLU A 52 -2.22 -4.21 -4.08
N LEU A 53 -2.12 -3.02 -3.47
CA LEU A 53 -1.53 -1.83 -4.04
C LEU A 53 -0.12 -1.64 -3.49
N GLY A 54 0.88 -1.44 -4.35
CA GLY A 54 2.27 -1.29 -3.95
C GLY A 54 2.87 -2.61 -3.43
N ALA A 55 2.64 -3.70 -4.15
CA ALA A 55 3.04 -5.04 -3.72
C ALA A 55 4.57 -5.26 -3.66
N GLY A 56 5.35 -4.44 -4.38
CA GLY A 56 6.80 -4.59 -4.47
C GLY A 56 7.20 -5.98 -4.98
N HIS A 57 8.11 -6.64 -4.25
CA HIS A 57 8.51 -8.03 -4.56
C HIS A 57 7.54 -9.10 -4.00
N GLY A 58 6.41 -8.69 -3.39
CA GLY A 58 5.24 -9.51 -3.17
C GLY A 58 5.18 -10.36 -1.91
N ARG A 59 5.95 -10.05 -0.85
CA ARG A 59 5.91 -10.86 0.39
C ARG A 59 4.50 -11.02 0.96
N ASP A 60 3.69 -9.95 0.91
CA ASP A 60 2.34 -9.93 1.47
C ASP A 60 1.34 -10.56 0.48
N ALA A 61 1.47 -10.31 -0.84
CA ALA A 61 0.69 -10.99 -1.88
C ALA A 61 0.84 -12.50 -1.83
N LEU A 62 2.07 -13.00 -1.68
CA LEU A 62 2.36 -14.43 -1.54
C LEU A 62 1.73 -15.00 -0.27
N TYR A 63 1.75 -14.27 0.82
CA TYR A 63 1.07 -14.67 2.04
C TYR A 63 -0.44 -14.79 1.84
N PHE A 64 -1.10 -13.77 1.27
CA PHE A 64 -2.53 -13.82 0.97
C PHE A 64 -2.87 -15.01 0.06
N ALA A 65 -2.07 -15.26 -0.97
CA ALA A 65 -2.27 -16.42 -1.86
C ALA A 65 -2.17 -17.76 -1.11
N ARG A 66 -1.21 -17.90 -0.18
CA ARG A 66 -1.09 -19.09 0.69
C ARG A 66 -2.27 -19.24 1.66
N GLN A 67 -2.90 -18.12 2.06
CA GLN A 67 -4.15 -18.13 2.86
C GLN A 67 -5.39 -18.48 2.03
N GLY A 68 -5.25 -18.64 0.70
CA GLY A 68 -6.32 -19.08 -0.19
C GLY A 68 -7.04 -17.95 -0.93
N PHE A 69 -6.62 -16.70 -0.78
CA PHE A 69 -7.16 -15.57 -1.55
C PHE A 69 -6.67 -15.60 -3.00
N SER A 70 -7.49 -15.11 -3.92
CA SER A 70 -7.06 -14.70 -5.26
C SER A 70 -6.54 -13.27 -5.16
N VAL A 71 -5.28 -13.04 -5.53
CA VAL A 71 -4.62 -11.74 -5.38
C VAL A 71 -4.33 -11.13 -6.73
N LEU A 72 -4.78 -9.90 -6.94
CA LEU A 72 -4.22 -9.02 -7.96
C LEU A 72 -3.22 -8.09 -7.26
N ALA A 73 -1.94 -8.27 -7.53
CA ALA A 73 -0.87 -7.46 -6.99
C ALA A 73 -0.45 -6.39 -8.01
N THR A 74 -0.49 -5.13 -7.60
CA THR A 74 -0.09 -4.01 -8.46
C THR A 74 1.09 -3.25 -7.87
N ASP A 75 1.99 -2.82 -8.71
CA ASP A 75 3.11 -1.94 -8.38
C ASP A 75 3.53 -1.16 -9.62
N PHE A 76 4.14 0.01 -9.46
CA PHE A 76 4.71 0.71 -10.61
C PHE A 76 6.03 0.09 -11.09
N SER A 77 6.68 -0.75 -10.27
CA SER A 77 7.96 -1.41 -10.57
C SER A 77 7.75 -2.76 -11.26
N PRO A 78 8.03 -2.90 -12.57
CA PRO A 78 8.01 -4.19 -13.21
C PRO A 78 9.04 -5.17 -12.62
N VAL A 79 10.18 -4.66 -12.11
CA VAL A 79 11.21 -5.51 -11.47
C VAL A 79 10.68 -6.18 -10.21
N GLY A 80 9.97 -5.43 -9.35
CA GLY A 80 9.34 -6.02 -8.15
C GLY A 80 8.31 -7.09 -8.52
N LEU A 81 7.46 -6.81 -9.51
CA LEU A 81 6.42 -7.75 -9.95
C LEU A 81 6.97 -8.99 -10.66
N GLU A 82 8.12 -8.90 -11.33
CA GLU A 82 8.81 -10.06 -11.88
C GLU A 82 9.31 -10.98 -10.74
N GLN A 83 9.95 -10.42 -9.73
CA GLN A 83 10.37 -11.16 -8.52
C GLN A 83 9.19 -11.84 -7.83
N LEU A 84 8.05 -11.13 -7.69
CA LEU A 84 6.81 -11.71 -7.17
C LEU A 84 6.33 -12.89 -8.01
N SER A 85 6.30 -12.75 -9.33
CA SER A 85 5.82 -13.80 -10.24
C SER A 85 6.69 -15.06 -10.17
N GLU A 86 8.01 -14.90 -10.11
CA GLU A 86 8.97 -15.99 -9.93
C GLU A 86 8.78 -16.69 -8.57
N ALA A 87 8.66 -15.91 -7.50
CA ALA A 87 8.42 -16.44 -6.16
C ALA A 87 7.07 -17.16 -6.04
N ALA A 88 6.01 -16.65 -6.69
CA ALA A 88 4.70 -17.31 -6.75
C ALA A 88 4.77 -18.67 -7.44
N ALA A 89 5.54 -18.77 -8.54
CA ALA A 89 5.77 -20.03 -9.24
C ALA A 89 6.57 -21.02 -8.35
N ALA A 90 7.65 -20.56 -7.73
CA ALA A 90 8.49 -21.37 -6.86
C ALA A 90 7.73 -21.91 -5.63
N GLN A 91 6.78 -21.14 -5.08
CA GLN A 91 5.96 -21.51 -3.94
C GLN A 91 4.67 -22.26 -4.32
N GLY A 92 4.42 -22.50 -5.61
CA GLY A 92 3.24 -23.24 -6.10
C GLY A 92 1.91 -22.47 -5.93
N VAL A 93 1.95 -21.14 -5.79
CA VAL A 93 0.76 -20.30 -5.63
C VAL A 93 0.44 -19.43 -6.86
N ALA A 94 1.16 -19.61 -7.97
CA ALA A 94 1.02 -18.79 -9.18
C ALA A 94 -0.42 -18.72 -9.71
N VAL A 95 -1.23 -19.75 -9.54
CA VAL A 95 -2.63 -19.78 -9.97
C VAL A 95 -3.52 -18.79 -9.19
N ARG A 96 -3.04 -18.27 -8.06
CA ARG A 96 -3.76 -17.35 -7.19
C ARG A 96 -3.21 -15.94 -7.23
N VAL A 97 -2.09 -15.70 -7.93
CA VAL A 97 -1.45 -14.39 -8.00
C VAL A 97 -1.44 -13.91 -9.45
N ALA A 98 -2.08 -12.80 -9.69
CA ALA A 98 -1.94 -12.03 -10.93
C ALA A 98 -1.18 -10.73 -10.63
N THR A 99 -0.33 -10.30 -11.54
CA THR A 99 0.43 -9.06 -11.39
C THR A 99 0.07 -8.06 -12.49
N ALA A 100 0.06 -6.76 -12.16
CA ALA A 100 -0.12 -5.70 -13.16
C ALA A 100 0.74 -4.48 -12.80
N VAL A 101 1.51 -3.99 -13.76
CA VAL A 101 2.22 -2.72 -13.62
C VAL A 101 1.21 -1.59 -13.62
N HIS A 102 1.17 -0.81 -12.54
CA HIS A 102 0.22 0.27 -12.38
C HIS A 102 0.77 1.35 -11.44
N ASP A 103 0.63 2.61 -11.83
CA ASP A 103 0.86 3.75 -10.94
C ASP A 103 -0.47 4.16 -10.30
N VAL A 104 -0.51 4.17 -8.98
CA VAL A 104 -1.73 4.49 -8.21
C VAL A 104 -2.20 5.95 -8.34
N ARG A 105 -1.44 6.81 -9.00
CA ARG A 105 -1.86 8.16 -9.41
C ARG A 105 -2.88 8.13 -10.55
N GLU A 106 -2.89 7.03 -11.32
CA GLU A 106 -3.85 6.80 -12.38
C GLU A 106 -5.07 6.05 -11.86
N PRO A 107 -6.24 6.18 -12.50
CA PRO A 107 -7.42 5.41 -12.13
C PRO A 107 -7.15 3.90 -12.17
N LEU A 108 -7.62 3.17 -11.16
CA LEU A 108 -7.41 1.72 -11.06
C LEU A 108 -8.05 1.01 -12.28
N PRO A 109 -7.29 0.13 -12.98
CA PRO A 109 -7.75 -0.54 -14.21
C PRO A 109 -8.71 -1.70 -13.90
N LEU A 110 -9.65 -1.47 -13.01
CA LEU A 110 -10.63 -2.43 -12.53
C LEU A 110 -12.04 -1.87 -12.68
N ARG A 111 -12.99 -2.77 -12.86
CA ARG A 111 -14.43 -2.42 -12.88
C ARG A 111 -14.90 -2.06 -11.47
N ASP A 112 -15.96 -1.29 -11.41
CA ASP A 112 -16.68 -1.02 -10.15
C ASP A 112 -17.08 -2.32 -9.47
N ALA A 113 -17.00 -2.35 -8.14
CA ALA A 113 -17.44 -3.47 -7.31
C ALA A 113 -16.89 -4.84 -7.77
N SER A 114 -15.59 -4.91 -8.09
CA SER A 114 -14.95 -6.11 -8.65
C SER A 114 -14.09 -6.89 -7.63
N VAL A 115 -13.70 -6.27 -6.51
CA VAL A 115 -12.90 -6.93 -5.48
C VAL A 115 -13.59 -6.89 -4.10
N ASP A 116 -13.25 -7.83 -3.23
CA ASP A 116 -13.82 -7.93 -1.88
C ASP A 116 -13.01 -7.16 -0.85
N ALA A 117 -11.70 -7.09 -1.06
CA ALA A 117 -10.79 -6.42 -0.15
C ALA A 117 -9.64 -5.74 -0.90
N VAL A 118 -9.12 -4.67 -0.29
CA VAL A 118 -7.92 -3.97 -0.76
C VAL A 118 -6.92 -3.89 0.39
N PHE A 119 -5.65 -4.12 0.08
CA PHE A 119 -4.54 -3.97 1.01
C PHE A 119 -3.49 -3.03 0.44
N ALA A 120 -2.94 -2.14 1.27
CA ALA A 120 -1.85 -1.24 0.90
C ALA A 120 -0.91 -1.02 2.09
N HIS A 121 0.25 -1.67 2.07
CA HIS A 121 1.23 -1.52 3.14
C HIS A 121 2.27 -0.47 2.76
N MET A 122 2.31 0.64 3.51
CA MET A 122 3.28 1.74 3.32
C MET A 122 3.21 2.41 1.93
N LEU A 123 2.12 2.26 1.18
CA LEU A 123 1.98 2.86 -0.15
C LEU A 123 1.44 4.29 -0.11
N LEU A 124 0.33 4.54 0.61
CA LEU A 124 -0.34 5.85 0.60
C LEU A 124 0.56 6.97 1.14
N CYS A 125 1.58 6.61 1.91
CA CYS A 125 2.57 7.56 2.42
C CYS A 125 3.84 7.68 1.53
N MET A 126 3.86 7.09 0.32
CA MET A 126 5.04 7.15 -0.57
C MET A 126 4.91 8.28 -1.59
N ALA A 127 5.31 9.50 -1.19
CA ALA A 127 5.39 10.69 -2.06
C ALA A 127 4.10 11.00 -2.84
N LEU A 128 2.93 10.63 -2.32
CA LEU A 128 1.64 11.07 -2.84
C LEU A 128 1.23 12.36 -2.14
N SER A 129 0.73 13.33 -2.90
CA SER A 129 0.08 14.53 -2.35
C SER A 129 -1.25 14.17 -1.68
N THR A 130 -1.75 15.03 -0.82
CA THR A 130 -3.08 14.87 -0.20
C THR A 130 -4.18 14.69 -1.26
N GLN A 131 -4.09 15.40 -2.39
CA GLN A 131 -5.05 15.27 -3.47
C GLN A 131 -5.00 13.89 -4.13
N GLU A 132 -3.82 13.36 -4.42
CA GLU A 132 -3.63 12.02 -4.99
C GLU A 132 -4.10 10.92 -4.02
N ILE A 133 -3.84 11.07 -2.73
CA ILE A 133 -4.34 10.15 -1.69
C ILE A 133 -5.87 10.12 -1.68
N HIS A 134 -6.53 11.27 -1.73
CA HIS A 134 -8.00 11.33 -1.82
C HIS A 134 -8.53 10.66 -3.09
N ALA A 135 -7.89 10.91 -4.23
CA ALA A 135 -8.26 10.27 -5.50
C ALA A 135 -8.11 8.76 -5.44
N LEU A 136 -6.98 8.26 -4.90
CA LEU A 136 -6.73 6.83 -4.73
C LEU A 136 -7.77 6.18 -3.80
N VAL A 137 -8.09 6.80 -2.66
CA VAL A 137 -9.10 6.25 -1.73
C VAL A 137 -10.49 6.23 -2.36
N ALA A 138 -10.83 7.21 -3.22
CA ALA A 138 -12.07 7.20 -4.00
C ALA A 138 -12.08 6.05 -5.02
N GLU A 139 -10.97 5.78 -5.71
CA GLU A 139 -10.82 4.65 -6.63
C GLU A 139 -10.90 3.30 -5.90
N VAL A 140 -10.23 3.17 -4.74
CA VAL A 140 -10.35 1.97 -3.89
C VAL A 140 -11.82 1.73 -3.54
N ARG A 141 -12.55 2.78 -3.16
CA ARG A 141 -13.97 2.65 -2.86
C ARG A 141 -14.80 2.22 -4.08
N ARG A 142 -14.48 2.74 -5.28
CA ARG A 142 -15.15 2.38 -6.54
C ARG A 142 -15.00 0.89 -6.87
N VAL A 143 -13.79 0.36 -6.73
CA VAL A 143 -13.51 -1.04 -7.09
C VAL A 143 -13.96 -2.05 -6.04
N LEU A 144 -14.13 -1.64 -4.79
CA LEU A 144 -14.64 -2.49 -3.71
C LEU A 144 -16.13 -2.78 -3.89
N ARG A 145 -16.50 -4.03 -3.65
CA ARG A 145 -17.93 -4.41 -3.49
C ARG A 145 -18.52 -3.71 -2.27
N PRO A 146 -19.84 -3.48 -2.24
CA PRO A 146 -20.52 -2.98 -1.05
C PRO A 146 -20.20 -3.85 0.17
N GLY A 147 -19.76 -3.24 1.27
CA GLY A 147 -19.29 -3.94 2.47
C GLY A 147 -17.87 -4.51 2.37
N GLY A 148 -17.15 -4.25 1.27
CA GLY A 148 -15.76 -4.62 1.10
C GLY A 148 -14.82 -3.86 2.05
N VAL A 149 -13.67 -4.42 2.34
CA VAL A 149 -12.73 -3.92 3.37
C VAL A 149 -11.48 -3.34 2.74
N PHE A 150 -11.05 -2.19 3.23
CA PHE A 150 -9.76 -1.58 2.91
C PHE A 150 -8.88 -1.55 4.17
N VAL A 151 -7.71 -2.19 4.09
CA VAL A 151 -6.67 -2.13 5.12
C VAL A 151 -5.45 -1.46 4.54
N TYR A 152 -5.00 -0.39 5.18
CA TYR A 152 -3.77 0.27 4.76
C TYR A 152 -2.91 0.71 5.95
N THR A 153 -1.62 0.88 5.71
CA THR A 153 -0.69 1.42 6.70
C THR A 153 0.04 2.64 6.18
N VAL A 154 0.27 3.59 7.07
CA VAL A 154 0.96 4.85 6.75
C VAL A 154 1.86 5.28 7.90
N ARG A 155 2.96 5.95 7.59
CA ARG A 155 3.75 6.66 8.60
C ARG A 155 2.97 7.91 9.04
N HIS A 156 3.05 8.23 10.32
CA HIS A 156 2.30 9.35 10.87
C HIS A 156 3.22 10.45 11.44
N THR A 157 2.68 11.62 11.69
CA THR A 157 3.41 12.81 12.17
C THR A 157 4.12 12.65 13.51
N GLY A 158 3.87 11.56 14.25
CA GLY A 158 4.62 11.18 15.45
C GLY A 158 5.90 10.39 15.18
N ASP A 159 6.21 10.07 13.90
CA ASP A 159 7.42 9.36 13.51
C ASP A 159 8.67 10.26 13.67
N ALA A 160 9.81 9.64 14.02
CA ALA A 160 11.07 10.38 14.26
C ALA A 160 11.63 11.07 13.01
N HIS A 161 11.25 10.64 11.80
CA HIS A 161 11.66 11.26 10.54
C HIS A 161 10.71 12.36 10.05
N TYR A 162 9.59 12.58 10.73
CA TYR A 162 8.74 13.72 10.43
C TYR A 162 9.49 15.03 10.66
N GLN A 163 9.47 15.92 9.68
CA GLN A 163 10.24 17.17 9.65
C GLN A 163 11.77 16.97 9.63
N ALA A 164 12.26 15.78 9.28
CA ALA A 164 13.67 15.52 9.07
C ALA A 164 14.00 15.49 7.56
N GLY A 165 15.12 16.11 7.16
CA GLY A 165 15.55 16.17 5.76
C GLY A 165 14.95 17.33 4.98
N THR A 166 14.57 17.09 3.72
CA THR A 166 14.04 18.12 2.81
C THR A 166 12.52 18.08 2.80
N GLY A 167 11.88 19.21 3.13
CA GLY A 167 10.43 19.37 3.04
C GLY A 167 9.98 19.71 1.61
N HIS A 168 8.94 19.05 1.14
CA HIS A 168 8.32 19.27 -0.17
C HIS A 168 6.95 19.96 -0.09
N GLY A 169 6.47 20.25 1.11
CA GLY A 169 5.09 20.69 1.40
C GLY A 169 4.18 19.49 1.66
N ASP A 170 2.91 19.78 1.99
CA ASP A 170 1.87 18.74 2.16
C ASP A 170 2.28 17.59 3.11
N ASP A 171 3.02 17.91 4.20
CA ASP A 171 3.59 16.93 5.13
C ASP A 171 4.53 15.89 4.48
N ILE A 172 5.05 16.16 3.27
CA ILE A 172 6.01 15.31 2.57
C ILE A 172 7.44 15.72 2.93
N TRP A 173 8.21 14.75 3.45
CA TRP A 173 9.60 14.94 3.85
C TRP A 173 10.49 13.87 3.21
N GLU A 174 11.60 14.30 2.59
CA GLU A 174 12.59 13.42 1.96
C GLU A 174 13.81 13.23 2.88
N HIS A 175 14.08 11.98 3.23
CA HIS A 175 15.24 11.57 3.99
C HIS A 175 15.86 10.30 3.40
N GLY A 176 17.19 10.32 3.17
CA GLY A 176 17.88 9.17 2.60
C GLY A 176 17.39 8.75 1.20
N GLY A 177 16.88 9.70 0.41
CA GLY A 177 16.36 9.44 -0.94
C GLY A 177 14.89 9.00 -0.99
N PHE A 178 14.27 8.76 0.16
CA PHE A 178 12.85 8.40 0.23
C PHE A 178 12.01 9.60 0.66
N ALA A 179 11.04 9.96 -0.16
CA ALA A 179 10.03 10.97 0.17
C ALA A 179 8.81 10.29 0.79
N VAL A 180 8.43 10.74 1.97
CA VAL A 180 7.33 10.18 2.76
C VAL A 180 6.34 11.28 3.13
N HIS A 181 5.07 11.07 2.84
CA HIS A 181 3.96 11.85 3.34
C HIS A 181 3.59 11.35 4.74
N PHE A 182 3.82 12.16 5.75
CA PHE A 182 3.51 11.80 7.13
C PHE A 182 2.07 12.19 7.47
N PHE A 183 1.24 11.21 7.73
CA PHE A 183 -0.19 11.40 7.94
C PHE A 183 -0.48 12.06 9.30
N PRO A 184 -1.09 13.25 9.34
CA PRO A 184 -1.74 13.73 10.53
C PRO A 184 -3.05 12.95 10.74
N ARG A 185 -3.55 12.90 11.97
CA ARG A 185 -4.76 12.12 12.29
C ARG A 185 -6.00 12.62 11.57
N ASP A 186 -6.14 13.92 11.37
CA ASP A 186 -7.26 14.55 10.66
C ASP A 186 -7.33 14.15 9.17
N LEU A 187 -6.19 13.84 8.53
CA LEU A 187 -6.19 13.26 7.18
C LEU A 187 -6.84 11.87 7.19
N VAL A 188 -6.50 11.00 8.15
CA VAL A 188 -7.15 9.67 8.29
C VAL A 188 -8.66 9.84 8.48
N ASP A 189 -9.07 10.75 9.38
CA ASP A 189 -10.48 11.00 9.65
C ASP A 189 -11.21 11.59 8.42
N ALA A 190 -10.51 12.42 7.61
CA ALA A 190 -11.05 12.96 6.37
C ALA A 190 -11.26 11.87 5.29
N LEU A 191 -10.30 10.97 5.13
CA LEU A 191 -10.37 9.84 4.20
C LEU A 191 -11.48 8.86 4.56
N ALA A 192 -11.81 8.74 5.85
CA ALA A 192 -12.83 7.83 6.35
C ALA A 192 -14.27 8.39 6.32
N ARG A 193 -14.51 9.64 5.89
CA ARG A 193 -15.83 10.30 5.99
C ARG A 193 -16.99 9.54 5.34
N SER A 194 -16.72 8.79 4.29
CA SER A 194 -17.74 8.00 3.57
C SER A 194 -17.57 6.50 3.78
N TRP A 195 -16.87 6.10 4.82
CA TRP A 195 -16.58 4.73 5.20
C TRP A 195 -17.05 4.48 6.64
N THR A 196 -17.15 3.21 7.00
CA THR A 196 -17.12 2.83 8.41
C THR A 196 -15.66 2.68 8.80
N LEU A 197 -15.17 3.52 9.71
CA LEU A 197 -13.82 3.42 10.26
C LEU A 197 -13.83 2.39 11.38
N ASP A 198 -13.33 1.20 11.10
CA ASP A 198 -13.37 0.07 12.04
C ASP A 198 -12.21 0.10 13.04
N GLU A 199 -11.02 0.50 12.58
CA GLU A 199 -9.81 0.54 13.41
C GLU A 199 -8.83 1.61 12.96
N VAL A 200 -8.16 2.25 13.94
CA VAL A 200 -6.88 2.97 13.75
C VAL A 200 -5.94 2.51 14.85
N ALA A 201 -5.02 1.62 14.53
CA ALA A 201 -4.06 1.05 15.47
C ALA A 201 -2.66 1.62 15.23
N ALA A 202 -2.01 2.12 16.28
CA ALA A 202 -0.61 2.54 16.21
C ALA A 202 0.31 1.33 16.45
N PHE A 203 1.38 1.25 15.67
CA PHE A 203 2.43 0.25 15.83
C PHE A 203 3.78 0.78 15.35
N GLU A 204 4.84 0.05 15.65
CA GLU A 204 6.20 0.35 15.20
C GLU A 204 6.73 -0.80 14.34
N GLU A 205 7.50 -0.49 13.30
CA GLU A 205 8.09 -1.47 12.41
C GLU A 205 9.57 -1.15 12.10
N GLY A 206 10.38 -2.22 12.06
CA GLY A 206 11.80 -2.17 11.67
C GLY A 206 12.76 -1.85 12.81
N GLY A 207 14.06 -1.99 12.55
CA GLY A 207 15.14 -1.79 13.53
C GLY A 207 15.36 -0.32 13.94
N LEU A 208 15.05 0.64 13.05
CA LEU A 208 14.77 2.04 13.40
C LEU A 208 13.25 2.16 13.37
N PRO A 209 12.59 2.21 14.52
CA PRO A 209 11.16 2.04 14.58
C PRO A 209 10.45 3.16 13.83
N ARG A 210 9.91 2.80 12.66
CA ARG A 210 8.95 3.64 11.95
C ARG A 210 7.66 3.60 12.73
N ARG A 211 7.08 4.75 13.01
CA ARG A 211 5.80 4.85 13.69
C ARG A 211 4.69 4.94 12.67
N LEU A 212 3.85 3.91 12.68
CA LEU A 212 2.78 3.74 11.69
C LEU A 212 1.41 3.69 12.36
N TRP A 213 0.42 4.04 11.56
CA TRP A 213 -0.95 3.58 11.78
C TRP A 213 -1.29 2.46 10.82
N ARG A 214 -2.03 1.46 11.31
CA ARG A 214 -2.82 0.54 10.52
C ARG A 214 -4.26 1.00 10.61
N ILE A 215 -4.87 1.23 9.44
CA ILE A 215 -6.24 1.67 9.32
C ILE A 215 -7.03 0.53 8.66
N THR A 216 -8.18 0.21 9.26
CA THR A 216 -9.17 -0.70 8.69
C THR A 216 -10.47 0.06 8.52
N GLN A 217 -11.02 0.04 7.31
CA GLN A 217 -12.29 0.68 7.01
C GLN A 217 -13.13 -0.16 6.05
N THR A 218 -14.45 -0.13 6.23
CA THR A 218 -15.43 -0.87 5.44
C THR A 218 -16.21 0.06 4.55
N ALA A 219 -16.34 -0.30 3.27
CA ALA A 219 -17.18 0.43 2.32
C ALA A 219 -18.66 0.31 2.71
N PRO A 220 -19.48 1.34 2.53
CA PRO A 220 -20.92 1.25 2.77
C PRO A 220 -21.58 0.13 1.93
N ARG A 221 -22.64 -0.43 2.49
CA ARG A 221 -23.51 -1.42 1.79
C ARG A 221 -24.44 -0.77 0.80
#